data_2baa20727f2c5c39f7e28a5fd5d03d2e
#
_entry.id   2baa20727f2c5c39f7e28a5fd5d03d2e
#
_cell.length_a   1.000
_cell.length_b   1.000
_cell.length_c   1.000
_cell.angle_alpha   90.00
_cell.angle_beta   90.00
_cell.angle_gamma   90.00
#
_symmetry.space_group_name_H-M   'P 1'
#
loop_
_entity.id
_entity.type
_entity.pdbx_description
1 polymer ?
#
loop_
_entity_poly.entity_id
_entity_poly.type
_entity_poly.pdbx_seq_one_letter_code
_entity_poly.pdbx_strand_id
1 'polypeptide(L)'
;MTDMRNEEWLINKYNELRKTDARGYCFVSLKIKRFRIFNRLYGREMGDLLINKVYEVLDEWLDHDECIAHIHLNYYNLIMHYQDDYDEFFRRMIAMNRVIRDMPFEAFHGQIFSGMGIFPLPAEPVDFRTAQYNADICRAECPQSVFRNSHFEIYGVT
;
A
#
# COMPACT_ATOMS: atom_id res chain seq x y z
N MET A 1 -7.83 -3.77 18.89
CA MET A 1 -7.43 -3.29 17.56
C MET A 1 -6.01 -2.73 17.62
N THR A 2 -5.25 -2.94 16.54
CA THR A 2 -3.89 -2.40 16.44
C THR A 2 -3.93 -0.89 16.27
N ASP A 3 -3.05 -0.17 16.98
CA ASP A 3 -2.85 1.26 16.73
C ASP A 3 -2.09 1.41 15.41
N MET A 4 -2.77 1.98 14.43
CA MET A 4 -2.17 2.21 13.11
C MET A 4 -1.39 3.52 13.10
N ARG A 5 -0.17 3.47 12.57
CA ARG A 5 0.62 4.68 12.33
C ARG A 5 -0.11 5.54 11.30
N ASN A 6 -0.08 6.85 11.51
CA ASN A 6 -0.79 7.81 10.66
C ASN A 6 0.14 8.51 9.67
N GLU A 7 -0.42 9.42 8.88
CA GLU A 7 0.33 10.17 7.88
C GLU A 7 1.44 11.01 8.51
N GLU A 8 1.18 11.66 9.64
CA GLU A 8 2.19 12.48 10.32
C GLU A 8 3.42 11.66 10.71
N TRP A 9 3.21 10.47 11.23
CA TRP A 9 4.29 9.54 11.54
C TRP A 9 5.10 9.21 10.28
N LEU A 10 4.39 8.93 9.17
CA LEU A 10 5.03 8.57 7.91
C LEU A 10 5.81 9.74 7.30
N ILE A 11 5.28 10.96 7.39
CA ILE A 11 5.98 12.16 6.93
C ILE A 11 7.33 12.30 7.65
N ASN A 12 7.34 12.13 8.96
CA ASN A 12 8.57 12.19 9.74
C ASN A 12 9.56 11.10 9.35
N LYS A 13 9.07 9.90 9.14
CA LYS A 13 9.90 8.76 8.70
C LYS A 13 10.48 9.00 7.30
N TYR A 14 9.67 9.50 6.39
CA TYR A 14 10.10 9.83 5.04
C TYR A 14 11.17 10.93 5.04
N ASN A 15 10.99 11.95 5.86
CA ASN A 15 11.94 13.04 5.96
C ASN A 15 13.28 12.60 6.56
N GLU A 16 13.28 11.62 7.46
CA GLU A 16 14.51 10.98 7.92
C GLU A 16 15.21 10.23 6.78
N LEU A 17 14.45 9.48 6.01
CA LEU A 17 14.98 8.72 4.87
C LEU A 17 15.62 9.65 3.83
N ARG A 18 15.01 10.82 3.58
CA ARG A 18 15.52 11.82 2.61
C ARG A 18 16.90 12.36 2.98
N LYS A 19 17.26 12.34 4.25
CA LYS A 19 18.57 12.83 4.72
C LYS A 19 19.69 11.83 4.43
N THR A 20 19.34 10.59 4.08
CA THR A 20 20.26 9.56 3.66
C THR A 20 20.09 9.32 2.15
N ASP A 21 20.63 8.25 1.63
CA ASP A 21 20.41 7.87 0.24
C ASP A 21 19.07 7.12 0.15
N ALA A 22 18.05 7.78 -0.40
CA ALA A 22 16.72 7.18 -0.56
C ALA A 22 16.62 6.21 -1.76
N ARG A 23 17.67 6.12 -2.58
CA ARG A 23 17.70 5.13 -3.66
C ARG A 23 17.62 3.73 -3.06
N GLY A 24 16.94 2.84 -3.75
CA GLY A 24 16.69 1.51 -3.23
C GLY A 24 15.40 1.41 -2.44
N TYR A 25 14.64 2.50 -2.35
CA TYR A 25 13.31 2.53 -1.75
C TYR A 25 12.28 3.04 -2.75
N CYS A 26 11.03 2.72 -2.50
CA CYS A 26 9.90 3.28 -3.23
C CYS A 26 8.81 3.72 -2.26
N PHE A 27 8.00 4.66 -2.74
CA PHE A 27 6.79 5.11 -2.04
C PHE A 27 5.59 4.42 -2.68
N VAL A 28 4.73 3.81 -1.86
CA VAL A 28 3.60 3.02 -2.34
C VAL A 28 2.29 3.66 -1.87
N SER A 29 1.38 3.82 -2.81
CA SER A 29 -0.01 4.19 -2.57
C SER A 29 -0.86 2.92 -2.73
N LEU A 30 -1.63 2.56 -1.71
CA LEU A 30 -2.43 1.35 -1.71
C LEU A 30 -3.86 1.66 -1.29
N LYS A 31 -4.82 1.16 -2.05
CA LYS A 31 -6.23 1.17 -1.66
C LYS A 31 -6.85 -0.20 -1.80
N ILE A 32 -7.73 -0.52 -0.87
CA ILE A 32 -8.55 -1.74 -0.95
C ILE A 32 -9.70 -1.47 -1.90
N LYS A 33 -9.88 -2.35 -2.89
CA LYS A 33 -10.93 -2.22 -3.89
C LYS A 33 -12.31 -2.48 -3.29
N ARG A 34 -13.30 -1.76 -3.76
CA ARG A 34 -14.71 -1.95 -3.45
C ARG A 34 -15.03 -1.83 -1.95
N PHE A 35 -14.26 -1.03 -1.23
CA PHE A 35 -14.45 -0.85 0.20
C PHE A 35 -15.82 -0.25 0.53
N ARG A 36 -16.31 0.69 -0.31
CA ARG A 36 -17.63 1.30 -0.13
C ARG A 36 -18.74 0.25 -0.19
N ILE A 37 -18.63 -0.69 -1.13
CA ILE A 37 -19.60 -1.78 -1.27
C ILE A 37 -19.50 -2.72 -0.09
N PHE A 38 -18.30 -3.03 0.38
CA PHE A 38 -18.08 -3.84 1.56
C PHE A 38 -18.78 -3.23 2.78
N ASN A 39 -18.59 -1.94 3.01
CA ASN A 39 -19.26 -1.23 4.13
C ASN A 39 -20.77 -1.27 4.01
N ARG A 40 -21.30 -1.14 2.80
CA ARG A 40 -22.75 -1.20 2.58
C ARG A 40 -23.32 -2.56 2.90
N LEU A 41 -22.60 -3.63 2.56
CA LEU A 41 -23.07 -5.00 2.76
C LEU A 41 -22.88 -5.50 4.19
N TYR A 42 -21.76 -5.15 4.83
CA TYR A 42 -21.37 -5.73 6.11
C TYR A 42 -21.38 -4.73 7.27
N GLY A 43 -21.58 -3.46 6.99
CA GLY A 43 -21.61 -2.40 7.99
C GLY A 43 -20.25 -1.77 8.27
N ARG A 44 -20.32 -0.60 8.88
CA ARG A 44 -19.13 0.25 9.13
C ARG A 44 -18.15 -0.41 10.12
N GLU A 45 -18.66 -1.03 11.16
CA GLU A 45 -17.83 -1.74 12.14
C GLU A 45 -16.97 -2.80 11.48
N MET A 46 -17.60 -3.58 10.59
CA MET A 46 -16.89 -4.62 9.86
C MET A 46 -15.85 -4.04 8.89
N GLY A 47 -16.17 -2.90 8.26
CA GLY A 47 -15.23 -2.18 7.44
C GLY A 47 -14.01 -1.71 8.23
N ASP A 48 -14.21 -1.19 9.44
CA ASP A 48 -13.12 -0.76 10.31
C ASP A 48 -12.22 -1.95 10.71
N LEU A 49 -12.83 -3.10 10.99
CA LEU A 49 -12.08 -4.32 11.29
C LEU A 49 -11.27 -4.79 10.09
N LEU A 50 -11.83 -4.71 8.89
CA LEU A 50 -11.12 -5.06 7.66
C LEU A 50 -9.89 -4.17 7.47
N ILE A 51 -10.05 -2.85 7.60
CA ILE A 51 -8.95 -1.90 7.44
C ILE A 51 -7.84 -2.17 8.45
N ASN A 52 -8.21 -2.45 9.69
CA ASN A 52 -7.23 -2.78 10.74
C ASN A 52 -6.51 -4.09 10.44
N LYS A 53 -7.24 -5.10 9.96
CA LYS A 53 -6.66 -6.42 9.65
C LYS A 53 -5.68 -6.33 8.47
N VAL A 54 -6.01 -5.56 7.44
CA VAL A 54 -5.09 -5.33 6.32
C VAL A 54 -3.79 -4.69 6.83
N TYR A 55 -3.92 -3.67 7.68
CA TYR A 55 -2.75 -3.02 8.28
C TYR A 55 -1.88 -4.03 9.05
N GLU A 56 -2.50 -4.83 9.92
CA GLU A 56 -1.79 -5.82 10.73
C GLU A 56 -1.01 -6.82 9.88
N VAL A 57 -1.66 -7.41 8.88
CA VAL A 57 -1.00 -8.44 8.07
C VAL A 57 0.13 -7.85 7.22
N LEU A 58 -0.02 -6.64 6.74
CA LEU A 58 1.04 -5.97 5.98
C LEU A 58 2.19 -5.53 6.86
N ASP A 59 1.90 -4.95 8.02
CA ASP A 59 2.94 -4.52 8.95
C ASP A 59 3.81 -5.71 9.38
N GLU A 60 3.18 -6.85 9.63
CA GLU A 60 3.89 -8.09 9.98
C GLU A 60 4.69 -8.66 8.81
N TRP A 61 4.16 -8.54 7.59
CA TRP A 61 4.80 -9.08 6.39
C TRP A 61 6.01 -8.26 5.93
N LEU A 62 5.99 -6.93 6.14
CA LEU A 62 7.06 -6.03 5.72
C LEU A 62 8.36 -6.30 6.47
N ASP A 63 9.48 -5.98 5.85
CA ASP A 63 10.78 -6.05 6.49
C ASP A 63 10.89 -4.96 7.58
N HIS A 64 11.83 -5.12 8.50
CA HIS A 64 11.96 -4.24 9.66
C HIS A 64 12.26 -2.78 9.31
N ASP A 65 12.88 -2.52 8.17
CA ASP A 65 13.20 -1.16 7.70
C ASP A 65 12.20 -0.64 6.68
N GLU A 66 11.14 -1.39 6.46
CA GLU A 66 9.98 -0.94 5.67
C GLU A 66 8.86 -0.55 6.62
N CYS A 67 7.90 0.22 6.13
CA CYS A 67 6.80 0.65 7.00
C CYS A 67 5.51 0.91 6.23
N ILE A 68 4.42 0.91 6.98
CA ILE A 68 3.08 1.21 6.50
C ILE A 68 2.44 2.23 7.41
N ALA A 69 1.63 3.11 6.84
CA ALA A 69 0.76 4.02 7.58
C ALA A 69 -0.64 3.99 7.00
N HIS A 70 -1.63 4.06 7.87
CA HIS A 70 -3.01 4.25 7.47
C HIS A 70 -3.27 5.75 7.31
N ILE A 71 -3.73 6.15 6.13
CA ILE A 71 -3.92 7.56 5.81
C ILE A 71 -5.37 7.97 6.04
N HIS A 72 -6.30 7.31 5.35
CA HIS A 72 -7.71 7.67 5.43
C HIS A 72 -8.55 6.55 4.82
N LEU A 73 -9.64 6.13 5.49
CA LEU A 73 -10.55 5.09 5.01
C LEU A 73 -9.79 3.82 4.59
N ASN A 74 -9.85 3.48 3.29
CA ASN A 74 -9.20 2.29 2.72
C ASN A 74 -7.84 2.61 2.07
N TYR A 75 -7.24 3.74 2.44
CA TYR A 75 -6.03 4.27 1.82
C TYR A 75 -4.85 4.16 2.77
N TYR A 76 -3.75 3.56 2.28
CA TYR A 76 -2.50 3.37 3.01
C TYR A 76 -1.34 3.88 2.16
N ASN A 77 -0.28 4.31 2.82
CA ASN A 77 1.01 4.54 2.18
C ASN A 77 2.07 3.65 2.81
N LEU A 78 3.02 3.22 2.00
CA LEU A 78 4.12 2.38 2.44
C LEU A 78 5.44 2.93 1.91
N ILE A 79 6.51 2.67 2.65
CA ILE A 79 7.89 2.82 2.18
C ILE A 79 8.47 1.42 2.13
N MET A 80 8.90 1.00 0.95
CA MET A 80 9.38 -0.36 0.72
C MET A 80 10.69 -0.35 -0.03
N HIS A 81 11.44 -1.44 0.08
CA HIS A 81 12.62 -1.65 -0.75
C HIS A 81 12.22 -1.72 -2.22
N TYR A 82 13.01 -1.08 -3.05
CA TYR A 82 12.88 -1.16 -4.50
C TYR A 82 14.25 -1.47 -5.08
N GLN A 83 14.39 -2.64 -5.70
CA GLN A 83 15.65 -3.09 -6.26
C GLN A 83 15.65 -2.93 -7.78
N ASP A 84 16.83 -2.83 -8.35
CA ASP A 84 16.99 -2.79 -9.81
C ASP A 84 16.57 -4.11 -10.48
N ASP A 85 16.49 -5.21 -9.71
CA ASP A 85 15.94 -6.46 -10.19
C ASP A 85 14.42 -6.35 -10.21
N TYR A 86 13.90 -5.97 -11.36
CA TYR A 86 12.47 -5.81 -11.61
C TYR A 86 11.69 -7.10 -11.32
N ASP A 87 12.24 -8.25 -11.72
CA ASP A 87 11.55 -9.54 -11.56
C ASP A 87 11.37 -9.90 -10.09
N GLU A 88 12.37 -9.65 -9.25
CA GLU A 88 12.28 -9.90 -7.82
C GLU A 88 11.27 -8.97 -7.16
N PHE A 89 11.30 -7.69 -7.50
CA PHE A 89 10.33 -6.73 -7.00
C PHE A 89 8.91 -7.11 -7.42
N PHE A 90 8.75 -7.49 -8.67
CA PHE A 90 7.44 -7.92 -9.22
C PHE A 90 6.90 -9.12 -8.44
N ARG A 91 7.73 -10.14 -8.20
CA ARG A 91 7.32 -11.31 -7.39
C ARG A 91 6.91 -10.91 -5.98
N ARG A 92 7.61 -9.95 -5.41
CA ARG A 92 7.30 -9.47 -4.08
C ARG A 92 5.96 -8.75 -4.03
N MET A 93 5.63 -7.98 -5.06
CA MET A 93 4.32 -7.33 -5.17
C MET A 93 3.19 -8.36 -5.32
N ILE A 94 3.42 -9.40 -6.11
CA ILE A 94 2.46 -10.50 -6.22
C ILE A 94 2.26 -11.18 -4.86
N ALA A 95 3.33 -11.43 -4.13
CA ALA A 95 3.26 -12.02 -2.79
C ALA A 95 2.47 -11.15 -1.83
N MET A 96 2.68 -9.84 -1.86
CA MET A 96 1.96 -8.88 -1.04
C MET A 96 0.47 -8.88 -1.35
N ASN A 97 0.11 -8.91 -2.63
CA ASN A 97 -1.29 -9.02 -3.03
C ASN A 97 -1.94 -10.30 -2.51
N ARG A 98 -1.20 -11.41 -2.49
CA ARG A 98 -1.69 -12.67 -1.94
C ARG A 98 -1.88 -12.62 -0.43
N VAL A 99 -1.00 -11.95 0.28
CA VAL A 99 -1.13 -11.75 1.73
C VAL A 99 -2.44 -11.04 2.06
N ILE A 100 -2.79 -10.02 1.29
CA ILE A 100 -4.05 -9.29 1.45
C ILE A 100 -5.22 -10.17 1.05
N ARG A 101 -5.15 -10.82 -0.11
CA ARG A 101 -6.25 -11.60 -0.68
C ARG A 101 -6.65 -12.78 0.21
N ASP A 102 -5.67 -13.46 0.76
CA ASP A 102 -5.88 -14.72 1.46
C ASP A 102 -5.83 -14.56 2.99
N MET A 103 -5.80 -13.33 3.50
CA MET A 103 -5.75 -13.11 4.93
C MET A 103 -7.00 -13.69 5.63
N PRO A 104 -6.84 -14.30 6.82
CA PRO A 104 -7.97 -14.81 7.56
C PRO A 104 -8.83 -13.65 8.08
N PHE A 105 -10.10 -13.63 7.67
CA PHE A 105 -11.05 -12.63 8.13
C PHE A 105 -12.40 -13.32 8.34
N GLU A 106 -12.72 -13.65 9.59
CA GLU A 106 -13.82 -14.56 9.95
C GLU A 106 -15.19 -14.13 9.45
N ALA A 107 -15.43 -12.83 9.37
CA ALA A 107 -16.72 -12.29 8.98
C ALA A 107 -16.94 -12.23 7.48
N PHE A 108 -15.94 -12.59 6.68
CA PHE A 108 -16.00 -12.46 5.24
C PHE A 108 -15.32 -13.65 4.58
N HIS A 109 -16.07 -14.40 3.79
CA HIS A 109 -15.57 -15.59 3.09
C HIS A 109 -15.09 -15.31 1.67
N GLY A 110 -15.07 -14.04 1.28
CA GLY A 110 -14.58 -13.63 -0.02
C GLY A 110 -13.08 -13.31 0.00
N GLN A 111 -12.59 -12.84 -1.13
CA GLN A 111 -11.22 -12.40 -1.30
C GLN A 111 -11.14 -10.89 -1.30
N ILE A 112 -10.04 -10.36 -0.77
CA ILE A 112 -9.80 -8.92 -0.71
C ILE A 112 -8.78 -8.55 -1.79
N PHE A 113 -9.12 -7.56 -2.59
CA PHE A 113 -8.27 -7.10 -3.69
C PHE A 113 -7.81 -5.67 -3.44
N SER A 114 -6.64 -5.34 -3.97
CA SER A 114 -6.02 -4.03 -3.81
C SER A 114 -5.52 -3.46 -5.14
N GLY A 115 -5.46 -2.14 -5.20
CA GLY A 115 -4.77 -1.42 -6.26
C GLY A 115 -3.61 -0.65 -5.65
N MET A 116 -2.45 -0.70 -6.31
CA MET A 116 -1.25 -0.04 -5.83
C MET A 116 -0.58 0.79 -6.91
N GLY A 117 -0.06 1.95 -6.50
CA GLY A 117 0.84 2.75 -7.31
C GLY A 117 2.18 2.81 -6.61
N ILE A 118 3.25 2.65 -7.36
CA ILE A 118 4.61 2.54 -6.84
C ILE A 118 5.47 3.62 -7.47
N PHE A 119 6.04 4.48 -6.63
CA PHE A 119 6.95 5.53 -7.07
C PHE A 119 8.36 5.23 -6.55
N PRO A 120 9.25 4.73 -7.43
CA PRO A 120 10.66 4.54 -7.06
C PRO A 120 11.29 5.89 -6.70
N LEU A 121 11.98 5.96 -5.57
CA LEU A 121 12.56 7.23 -5.11
C LEU A 121 13.81 7.56 -5.91
N PRO A 122 13.89 8.81 -6.44
CA PRO A 122 15.06 9.23 -7.22
C PRO A 122 16.25 9.55 -6.33
N ALA A 123 17.42 9.68 -6.97
CA ALA A 123 18.64 10.08 -6.28
C ALA A 123 18.52 11.46 -5.63
N GLU A 124 17.85 12.39 -6.30
CA GLU A 124 17.52 13.69 -5.72
C GLU A 124 16.19 13.56 -4.96
N PRO A 125 16.19 13.75 -3.64
CA PRO A 125 14.98 13.54 -2.85
C PRO A 125 13.86 14.52 -3.25
N VAL A 126 12.67 13.98 -3.49
CA VAL A 126 11.45 14.77 -3.64
C VAL A 126 10.76 14.88 -2.28
N ASP A 127 9.90 15.89 -2.11
CA ASP A 127 9.16 15.99 -0.86
C ASP A 127 8.08 14.92 -0.75
N PHE A 128 7.53 14.76 0.47
CA PHE A 128 6.53 13.75 0.76
C PHE A 128 5.30 13.86 -0.15
N ARG A 129 4.80 15.08 -0.33
CA ARG A 129 3.57 15.29 -1.13
C ARG A 129 3.79 14.95 -2.59
N THR A 130 4.98 15.24 -3.12
CA THR A 130 5.32 14.86 -4.50
C THR A 130 5.40 13.33 -4.64
N ALA A 131 6.04 12.64 -3.71
CA ALA A 131 6.11 11.19 -3.72
C ALA A 131 4.71 10.57 -3.63
N GLN A 132 3.89 11.05 -2.70
CA GLN A 132 2.53 10.60 -2.51
C GLN A 132 1.68 10.82 -3.77
N TYR A 133 1.78 12.01 -4.35
CA TYR A 133 1.03 12.36 -5.56
C TYR A 133 1.41 11.47 -6.75
N ASN A 134 2.70 11.25 -6.96
CA ASN A 134 3.17 10.39 -8.04
C ASN A 134 2.71 8.94 -7.88
N ALA A 135 2.76 8.43 -6.66
CA ALA A 135 2.26 7.09 -6.36
C ALA A 135 0.73 7.01 -6.54
N ASP A 136 0.00 8.05 -6.13
CA ASP A 136 -1.46 8.12 -6.30
C ASP A 136 -1.86 8.11 -7.78
N ILE A 137 -1.15 8.85 -8.61
CA ILE A 137 -1.39 8.87 -10.06
C ILE A 137 -1.21 7.47 -10.63
N CYS A 138 -0.13 6.79 -10.27
CA CYS A 138 0.12 5.42 -10.72
C CYS A 138 -0.98 4.47 -10.27
N ARG A 139 -1.42 4.59 -9.02
CA ARG A 139 -2.52 3.77 -8.51
C ARG A 139 -3.80 4.00 -9.30
N ALA A 140 -4.06 5.24 -9.72
CA ALA A 140 -5.24 5.57 -10.51
C ALA A 140 -5.25 4.88 -11.89
N GLU A 141 -4.10 4.46 -12.39
CA GLU A 141 -4.00 3.69 -13.63
C GLU A 141 -4.42 2.23 -13.45
N CYS A 142 -4.52 1.75 -12.22
CA CYS A 142 -4.99 0.38 -11.97
C CYS A 142 -6.44 0.22 -12.43
N PRO A 143 -6.78 -0.87 -13.14
CA PRO A 143 -8.14 -1.09 -13.64
C PRO A 143 -9.16 -1.15 -12.51
N GLN A 144 -10.06 -0.17 -12.46
CA GLN A 144 -11.11 -0.12 -11.44
C GLN A 144 -12.26 -1.07 -11.75
N SER A 145 -12.45 -1.42 -13.02
CA SER A 145 -13.52 -2.33 -13.46
C SER A 145 -13.22 -3.79 -13.22
N VAL A 146 -11.99 -4.14 -12.87
CA VAL A 146 -11.59 -5.53 -12.61
C VAL A 146 -11.76 -5.80 -11.12
N PHE A 147 -12.88 -6.44 -10.76
CA PHE A 147 -13.28 -6.59 -9.35
C PHE A 147 -12.57 -7.71 -8.61
N ARG A 148 -12.12 -8.73 -9.34
CA ARG A 148 -11.60 -9.96 -8.74
C ARG A 148 -10.09 -10.10 -8.88
N ASN A 149 -9.38 -9.00 -9.13
CA ASN A 149 -7.93 -9.00 -9.23
C ASN A 149 -7.34 -7.81 -8.52
N SER A 150 -6.17 -8.03 -7.95
CA SER A 150 -5.32 -6.95 -7.47
C SER A 150 -4.40 -6.49 -8.59
N HIS A 151 -4.07 -5.22 -8.60
CA HIS A 151 -3.20 -4.62 -9.61
C HIS A 151 -2.18 -3.68 -8.97
N PHE A 152 -1.06 -3.52 -9.64
CA PHE A 152 -0.10 -2.47 -9.28
C PHE A 152 0.52 -1.87 -10.54
N GLU A 153 0.91 -0.61 -10.44
CA GLU A 153 1.61 0.12 -11.50
C GLU A 153 2.84 0.80 -10.91
N ILE A 154 3.92 0.86 -11.69
CA ILE A 154 5.16 1.49 -11.28
C ILE A 154 5.36 2.77 -12.09
N TYR A 155 5.58 3.88 -11.41
CA TYR A 155 5.79 5.19 -12.01
C TYR A 155 7.02 5.16 -12.92
N GLY A 156 6.84 5.62 -14.16
CA GLY A 156 7.92 5.66 -15.14
C GLY A 156 8.22 4.36 -15.86
N VAL A 157 7.50 3.28 -15.55
CA VAL A 157 7.63 1.98 -16.22
C VAL A 157 6.40 1.77 -17.11
N THR A 158 6.61 1.66 -18.40
CA THR A 158 5.55 1.45 -19.39
C THR A 158 5.53 0.02 -19.90
#